data_9455318a3471c8c7c9e3391bfb82166b
#
_entry.id   9455318a3471c8c7c9e3391bfb82166b
#
_cell.length_a   1.000
_cell.length_b   1.000
_cell.length_c   1.000
_cell.angle_alpha   90.00
_cell.angle_beta   90.00
_cell.angle_gamma   90.00
#
_symmetry.space_group_name_H-M   'P 1'
#
loop_
_entity.id
_entity.type
_entity.pdbx_description
1 polymer ?
#
loop_
_entity_poly.entity_id
_entity_poly.type
_entity_poly.pdbx_seq_one_letter_code
_entity_poly.pdbx_strand_id
1 'polypeptide(L)'
;MTILSQVFSIFAKSYWYRKIMKKVIYNKIDKRILSTLPPVNFTGKIIVIQGEQEAEKAVEYLMQQEILGVDTETRPSFSKGVTHKVSLLQVASRDICFLFRLNMIGLPDCLIRLLENNYIPMIGLSWNDDLLALRKRKEFKPGHFIDLQKIVGAIGIEDLSLQKLYANVFGEKISKRQRLSNWDHEVLNDKQKTYAAIDAWACIQLYEEIARLITTNDYHFEMIVESGSI
;
A
#
# COMPACT_ATOMS: atom_id res chain seq x y z
N MET A 1 -30.82 16.66 -33.13
CA MET A 1 -29.82 15.92 -32.31
C MET A 1 -30.19 16.10 -30.86
N THR A 2 -30.58 15.04 -30.18
CA THR A 2 -31.06 15.09 -28.81
C THR A 2 -29.88 15.24 -27.83
N ILE A 3 -30.14 15.88 -26.69
CA ILE A 3 -29.13 16.08 -25.61
C ILE A 3 -28.45 14.76 -25.23
N LEU A 4 -29.16 13.63 -25.26
CA LEU A 4 -28.65 12.30 -25.07
C LEU A 4 -27.54 11.90 -26.06
N SER A 5 -27.64 12.29 -27.33
CA SER A 5 -26.63 11.99 -28.36
C SER A 5 -25.33 12.80 -28.16
N GLN A 6 -25.43 14.01 -27.60
CA GLN A 6 -24.27 14.83 -27.26
C GLN A 6 -23.56 14.31 -26.00
N VAL A 7 -24.30 13.90 -24.97
CA VAL A 7 -23.74 13.30 -23.75
C VAL A 7 -23.06 11.98 -24.10
N PHE A 8 -23.65 11.11 -24.90
CA PHE A 8 -23.02 9.85 -25.34
C PHE A 8 -21.76 10.11 -26.19
N SER A 9 -21.76 11.17 -27.05
CA SER A 9 -20.57 11.56 -27.82
C SER A 9 -19.42 12.07 -26.94
N ILE A 10 -19.72 12.81 -25.87
CA ILE A 10 -18.71 13.31 -24.92
C ILE A 10 -18.15 12.16 -24.09
N PHE A 11 -19.00 11.25 -23.58
CA PHE A 11 -18.55 10.06 -22.84
C PHE A 11 -17.77 9.08 -23.73
N ALA A 12 -18.22 8.84 -24.96
CA ALA A 12 -17.49 8.01 -25.91
C ALA A 12 -16.15 8.65 -26.28
N LYS A 13 -16.08 9.97 -26.55
CA LYS A 13 -14.82 10.67 -26.81
C LYS A 13 -13.87 10.62 -25.60
N SER A 14 -14.36 10.83 -24.37
CA SER A 14 -13.53 10.75 -23.18
C SER A 14 -13.04 9.31 -22.91
N TYR A 15 -13.89 8.32 -23.16
CA TYR A 15 -13.52 6.90 -23.07
C TYR A 15 -12.50 6.50 -24.14
N TRP A 16 -12.70 6.91 -25.40
CA TRP A 16 -11.76 6.72 -26.50
C TRP A 16 -10.44 7.47 -26.28
N TYR A 17 -10.49 8.70 -25.76
CA TYR A 17 -9.29 9.49 -25.45
C TYR A 17 -8.46 8.85 -24.34
N ARG A 18 -9.10 8.29 -23.29
CA ARG A 18 -8.41 7.50 -22.26
C ARG A 18 -7.83 6.19 -22.79
N LYS A 19 -8.45 5.58 -23.81
CA LYS A 19 -7.98 4.34 -24.43
C LYS A 19 -6.83 4.55 -25.43
N ILE A 20 -6.63 5.80 -25.92
CA ILE A 20 -5.59 6.13 -26.91
C ILE A 20 -4.31 6.67 -26.25
N MET A 21 -4.41 7.26 -25.06
CA MET A 21 -3.24 7.79 -24.34
C MET A 21 -2.65 6.68 -23.44
N LYS A 22 -1.53 6.13 -23.89
CA LYS A 22 -0.73 5.24 -23.02
C LYS A 22 -0.41 5.96 -21.72
N LYS A 23 -0.43 5.22 -20.59
CA LYS A 23 -0.02 5.76 -19.29
C LYS A 23 1.45 6.18 -19.35
N VAL A 24 1.77 7.39 -18.91
CA VAL A 24 3.16 7.82 -18.81
C VAL A 24 3.73 7.36 -17.47
N ILE A 25 4.85 6.67 -17.53
CA ILE A 25 5.61 6.19 -16.37
C ILE A 25 6.99 6.84 -16.42
N TYR A 26 7.41 7.42 -15.31
CA TYR A 26 8.72 8.06 -15.15
C TYR A 26 9.68 7.16 -14.39
N ASN A 27 10.99 7.29 -14.66
CA ASN A 27 11.99 6.65 -13.80
C ASN A 27 11.92 7.17 -12.35
N LYS A 28 11.71 8.47 -12.19
CA LYS A 28 11.57 9.15 -10.88
C LYS A 28 10.47 10.19 -10.92
N ILE A 29 9.82 10.43 -9.77
CA ILE A 29 8.86 11.52 -9.61
C ILE A 29 9.54 12.73 -8.93
N ASP A 30 9.38 13.92 -9.50
CA ASP A 30 9.88 15.16 -8.89
C ASP A 30 9.09 15.46 -7.60
N LYS A 31 9.82 15.75 -6.52
CA LYS A 31 9.21 16.12 -5.24
C LYS A 31 8.30 17.36 -5.32
N ARG A 32 8.58 18.28 -6.24
CA ARG A 32 7.75 19.47 -6.47
C ARG A 32 6.37 19.08 -6.98
N ILE A 33 6.30 18.11 -7.88
CA ILE A 33 5.04 17.58 -8.42
C ILE A 33 4.23 16.90 -7.31
N LEU A 34 4.87 16.13 -6.40
CA LEU A 34 4.18 15.46 -5.30
C LEU A 34 3.29 16.41 -4.46
N SER A 35 3.75 17.65 -4.27
CA SER A 35 3.00 18.62 -3.46
C SER A 35 1.68 19.06 -4.11
N THR A 36 1.59 19.05 -5.44
CA THR A 36 0.44 19.51 -6.22
C THR A 36 -0.60 18.42 -6.49
N LEU A 37 -0.22 17.13 -6.34
CA LEU A 37 -1.12 16.02 -6.61
C LEU A 37 -2.30 15.95 -5.64
N PRO A 38 -3.46 15.47 -6.10
CA PRO A 38 -4.60 15.20 -5.24
C PRO A 38 -4.26 14.09 -4.22
N PRO A 39 -4.85 14.14 -3.01
CA PRO A 39 -4.61 13.09 -2.02
C PRO A 39 -5.33 11.80 -2.39
N VAL A 40 -4.70 10.66 -2.08
CA VAL A 40 -5.32 9.35 -2.11
C VAL A 40 -6.46 9.28 -1.10
N ASN A 41 -7.54 8.64 -1.46
CA ASN A 41 -8.67 8.35 -0.57
C ASN A 41 -8.99 6.85 -0.57
N PHE A 42 -8.98 6.23 0.59
CA PHE A 42 -9.46 4.87 0.79
C PHE A 42 -10.94 4.91 1.15
N THR A 43 -11.78 4.40 0.28
CA THR A 43 -13.25 4.38 0.46
C THR A 43 -13.76 3.08 1.09
N GLY A 44 -12.86 2.13 1.34
CA GLY A 44 -13.18 0.86 1.96
C GLY A 44 -13.42 0.95 3.46
N LYS A 45 -13.76 -0.18 4.07
CA LYS A 45 -14.01 -0.28 5.51
C LYS A 45 -12.70 -0.47 6.27
N ILE A 46 -12.52 0.27 7.37
CA ILE A 46 -11.37 0.10 8.27
C ILE A 46 -11.88 -0.52 9.58
N ILE A 47 -11.30 -1.65 9.98
CA ILE A 47 -11.67 -2.39 11.18
C ILE A 47 -10.43 -2.50 12.07
N VAL A 48 -10.53 -1.94 13.29
CA VAL A 48 -9.47 -2.04 14.29
C VAL A 48 -9.70 -3.31 15.12
N ILE A 49 -8.67 -4.14 15.22
CA ILE A 49 -8.69 -5.41 15.94
C ILE A 49 -7.89 -5.28 17.24
N GLN A 50 -8.57 -5.49 18.37
CA GLN A 50 -8.01 -5.34 19.71
C GLN A 50 -8.14 -6.61 20.57
N GLY A 51 -8.82 -7.65 20.06
CA GLY A 51 -9.03 -8.92 20.74
C GLY A 51 -8.67 -10.12 19.85
N GLU A 52 -8.27 -11.24 20.47
CA GLU A 52 -7.87 -12.45 19.72
C GLU A 52 -9.04 -13.08 18.96
N GLN A 53 -10.25 -13.05 19.53
CA GLN A 53 -11.45 -13.57 18.85
C GLN A 53 -11.82 -12.75 17.62
N GLU A 54 -11.60 -11.43 17.66
CA GLU A 54 -11.78 -10.56 16.51
C GLU A 54 -10.72 -10.84 15.46
N ALA A 55 -9.47 -11.08 15.90
CA ALA A 55 -8.36 -11.43 15.02
C ALA A 55 -8.63 -12.75 14.27
N GLU A 56 -9.16 -13.77 14.95
CA GLU A 56 -9.54 -15.04 14.31
C GLU A 56 -10.55 -14.82 13.17
N LYS A 57 -11.66 -14.10 13.44
CA LYS A 57 -12.67 -13.79 12.42
C LYS A 57 -12.12 -12.97 11.26
N ALA A 58 -11.25 -12.01 11.55
CA ALA A 58 -10.59 -11.20 10.53
C ALA A 58 -9.69 -12.07 9.64
N VAL A 59 -8.91 -12.97 10.24
CA VAL A 59 -8.04 -13.90 9.51
C VAL A 59 -8.87 -14.88 8.67
N GLU A 60 -9.97 -15.42 9.17
CA GLU A 60 -10.89 -16.25 8.39
C GLU A 60 -11.37 -15.55 7.12
N TYR A 61 -11.73 -14.26 7.21
CA TYR A 61 -12.10 -13.45 6.04
C TYR A 61 -10.90 -13.25 5.10
N LEU A 62 -9.72 -12.89 5.63
CA LEU A 62 -8.52 -12.62 4.85
C LEU A 62 -8.01 -13.86 4.11
N MET A 63 -8.15 -15.03 4.71
CA MET A 63 -7.78 -16.32 4.10
C MET A 63 -8.65 -16.71 2.89
N GLN A 64 -9.74 -16.01 2.63
CA GLN A 64 -10.61 -16.21 1.46
C GLN A 64 -10.31 -15.22 0.32
N GLN A 65 -9.35 -14.32 0.51
CA GLN A 65 -9.01 -13.31 -0.49
C GLN A 65 -7.98 -13.83 -1.50
N GLU A 66 -8.03 -13.31 -2.73
CA GLU A 66 -7.08 -13.66 -3.79
C GLU A 66 -5.72 -12.97 -3.63
N ILE A 67 -5.71 -11.82 -2.98
CA ILE A 67 -4.54 -10.96 -2.78
C ILE A 67 -4.73 -10.11 -1.54
N LEU A 68 -3.64 -9.86 -0.83
CA LEU A 68 -3.63 -8.99 0.34
C LEU A 68 -2.54 -7.92 0.22
N GLY A 69 -2.85 -6.72 0.68
CA GLY A 69 -1.86 -5.67 0.89
C GLY A 69 -1.50 -5.61 2.36
N VAL A 70 -0.23 -5.36 2.65
CA VAL A 70 0.28 -5.47 4.02
C VAL A 70 1.32 -4.38 4.31
N ASP A 71 1.30 -3.87 5.55
CA ASP A 71 2.29 -2.91 6.06
C ASP A 71 2.39 -3.03 7.59
N THR A 72 3.40 -2.41 8.21
CA THR A 72 3.52 -2.35 9.67
C THR A 72 3.83 -0.95 10.16
N GLU A 73 3.40 -0.66 11.40
CA GLU A 73 3.76 0.58 12.06
C GLU A 73 4.39 0.31 13.44
N THR A 74 5.45 1.06 13.70
CA THR A 74 6.17 1.01 14.96
C THR A 74 6.24 2.40 15.56
N ARG A 75 6.01 2.52 16.87
CA ARG A 75 6.22 3.78 17.58
C ARG A 75 7.66 4.27 17.35
N PRO A 76 7.85 5.51 16.87
CA PRO A 76 9.18 6.05 16.66
C PRO A 76 9.95 6.19 17.99
N SER A 77 11.26 5.95 17.94
CA SER A 77 12.16 6.26 19.03
C SER A 77 13.04 7.46 18.66
N PHE A 78 13.10 8.43 19.54
CA PHE A 78 13.96 9.62 19.41
C PHE A 78 15.20 9.54 20.33
N SER A 79 15.32 8.47 21.10
CA SER A 79 16.45 8.22 22.02
C SER A 79 17.36 7.14 21.47
N LYS A 80 18.69 7.36 21.53
CA LYS A 80 19.69 6.38 21.08
C LYS A 80 19.57 5.09 21.88
N GLY A 81 19.55 3.95 21.18
CA GLY A 81 19.49 2.61 21.78
C GLY A 81 18.10 2.15 22.22
N VAL A 82 17.07 2.99 22.13
CA VAL A 82 15.70 2.59 22.42
C VAL A 82 15.05 2.07 21.13
N THR A 83 14.53 0.84 21.19
CA THR A 83 13.77 0.22 20.09
C THR A 83 12.39 -0.18 20.60
N HIS A 84 11.37 -0.03 19.76
CA HIS A 84 10.02 -0.48 20.05
C HIS A 84 9.68 -1.69 19.18
N LYS A 85 8.80 -2.55 19.68
CA LYS A 85 8.24 -3.65 18.87
C LYS A 85 7.18 -3.08 17.93
N VAL A 86 6.94 -3.75 16.81
CA VAL A 86 5.85 -3.40 15.88
C VAL A 86 4.53 -3.26 16.63
N SER A 87 3.89 -2.10 16.54
CA SER A 87 2.66 -1.76 17.28
C SER A 87 1.40 -2.17 16.53
N LEU A 88 1.46 -2.10 15.21
CA LEU A 88 0.33 -2.32 14.32
C LEU A 88 0.76 -3.16 13.11
N LEU A 89 -0.07 -4.14 12.74
CA LEU A 89 -0.01 -4.83 11.46
C LEU A 89 -1.27 -4.45 10.67
N GLN A 90 -1.09 -3.92 9.48
CA GLN A 90 -2.18 -3.65 8.55
C GLN A 90 -2.27 -4.77 7.52
N VAL A 91 -3.47 -5.31 7.34
CA VAL A 91 -3.76 -6.26 6.27
C VAL A 91 -5.02 -5.81 5.55
N ALA A 92 -4.88 -5.47 4.29
CA ALA A 92 -5.97 -5.00 3.44
C ALA A 92 -6.36 -6.07 2.40
N SER A 93 -7.66 -6.18 2.15
CA SER A 93 -8.22 -6.65 0.89
C SER A 93 -8.53 -5.44 -0.02
N ARG A 94 -9.19 -5.66 -1.17
CA ARG A 94 -9.58 -4.53 -2.05
C ARG A 94 -10.52 -3.53 -1.37
N ASP A 95 -11.37 -4.00 -0.44
CA ASP A 95 -12.47 -3.20 0.11
C ASP A 95 -12.42 -3.03 1.65
N ILE A 96 -11.62 -3.83 2.35
CA ILE A 96 -11.54 -3.80 3.81
C ILE A 96 -10.09 -3.82 4.24
N CYS A 97 -9.72 -2.96 5.20
CA CYS A 97 -8.44 -3.00 5.87
C CYS A 97 -8.62 -3.33 7.36
N PHE A 98 -7.94 -4.36 7.83
CA PHE A 98 -7.86 -4.73 9.23
C PHE A 98 -6.59 -4.17 9.86
N LEU A 99 -6.74 -3.49 10.99
CA LEU A 99 -5.68 -2.88 11.76
C LEU A 99 -5.48 -3.68 13.05
N PHE A 100 -4.57 -4.65 13.02
CA PHE A 100 -4.27 -5.51 14.18
C PHE A 100 -3.36 -4.80 15.17
N ARG A 101 -3.87 -4.50 16.35
CA ARG A 101 -3.16 -3.79 17.43
C ARG A 101 -2.19 -4.74 18.16
N LEU A 102 -1.03 -5.01 17.57
CA LEU A 102 -0.06 -5.96 18.12
C LEU A 102 0.51 -5.55 19.48
N ASN A 103 0.43 -4.29 19.85
CA ASN A 103 0.75 -3.81 21.19
C ASN A 103 -0.28 -4.26 22.25
N MET A 104 -1.49 -4.67 21.84
CA MET A 104 -2.57 -5.14 22.71
C MET A 104 -2.72 -6.67 22.67
N ILE A 105 -2.75 -7.26 21.47
CA ILE A 105 -3.02 -8.69 21.29
C ILE A 105 -1.77 -9.54 21.04
N GLY A 106 -0.60 -8.92 20.92
CA GLY A 106 0.61 -9.65 20.52
C GLY A 106 0.53 -10.14 19.08
N LEU A 107 1.12 -11.29 18.81
CA LEU A 107 1.04 -11.97 17.52
C LEU A 107 0.39 -13.35 17.75
N PRO A 108 -0.96 -13.45 17.76
CA PRO A 108 -1.69 -14.68 18.02
C PRO A 108 -1.53 -15.70 16.89
N ASP A 109 -1.85 -16.97 17.16
CA ASP A 109 -1.64 -18.08 16.22
C ASP A 109 -2.39 -17.92 14.90
N CYS A 110 -3.56 -17.29 14.93
CA CYS A 110 -4.30 -16.97 13.70
C CYS A 110 -3.51 -16.04 12.76
N LEU A 111 -2.83 -15.03 13.29
CA LEU A 111 -1.97 -14.16 12.48
C LEU A 111 -0.71 -14.90 11.99
N ILE A 112 -0.14 -15.79 12.80
CA ILE A 112 0.96 -16.66 12.34
C ILE A 112 0.50 -17.50 11.15
N ARG A 113 -0.67 -18.15 11.25
CA ARG A 113 -1.26 -18.94 10.16
C ARG A 113 -1.45 -18.13 8.88
N LEU A 114 -1.89 -16.86 9.00
CA LEU A 114 -2.00 -15.95 7.86
C LEU A 114 -0.63 -15.61 7.26
N LEU A 115 0.34 -15.20 8.10
CA LEU A 115 1.68 -14.79 7.68
C LEU A 115 2.51 -15.94 7.09
N GLU A 116 2.20 -17.18 7.44
CA GLU A 116 2.83 -18.40 6.88
C GLU A 116 2.11 -18.95 5.65
N ASN A 117 1.01 -18.30 5.20
CA ASN A 117 0.25 -18.78 4.06
C ASN A 117 1.05 -18.67 2.75
N ASN A 118 1.16 -19.78 2.02
CA ASN A 118 1.93 -19.86 0.78
C ASN A 118 1.09 -19.69 -0.50
N TYR A 119 -0.23 -19.54 -0.37
CA TYR A 119 -1.15 -19.49 -1.51
C TYR A 119 -1.60 -18.08 -1.83
N ILE A 120 -1.85 -17.25 -0.81
CA ILE A 120 -2.34 -15.89 -0.97
C ILE A 120 -1.13 -14.95 -1.06
N PRO A 121 -0.92 -14.24 -2.18
CA PRO A 121 0.13 -13.25 -2.28
C PRO A 121 -0.15 -12.07 -1.35
N MET A 122 0.80 -11.79 -0.48
CA MET A 122 0.81 -10.64 0.42
C MET A 122 1.78 -9.59 -0.12
N ILE A 123 1.23 -8.48 -0.58
CA ILE A 123 1.97 -7.42 -1.26
C ILE A 123 2.34 -6.32 -0.27
N GLY A 124 3.61 -5.96 -0.23
CA GLY A 124 4.09 -4.85 0.57
C GLY A 124 5.30 -4.17 -0.04
N LEU A 125 5.84 -3.21 0.67
CA LEU A 125 7.00 -2.44 0.23
C LEU A 125 8.12 -2.58 1.26
N SER A 126 9.33 -3.01 0.83
CA SER A 126 10.51 -3.16 1.71
C SER A 126 10.31 -4.11 2.89
N TRP A 127 9.62 -5.22 2.67
CA TRP A 127 9.13 -6.16 3.67
C TRP A 127 10.18 -6.84 4.55
N ASN A 128 11.43 -6.92 4.14
CA ASN A 128 12.43 -7.70 4.88
C ASN A 128 12.59 -7.23 6.33
N ASP A 129 12.61 -5.92 6.55
CA ASP A 129 12.79 -5.34 7.90
C ASP A 129 11.53 -5.53 8.75
N ASP A 130 10.34 -5.43 8.14
CA ASP A 130 9.05 -5.64 8.80
C ASP A 130 8.89 -7.10 9.24
N LEU A 131 9.23 -8.06 8.38
CA LEU A 131 9.22 -9.48 8.73
C LEU A 131 10.18 -9.80 9.87
N LEU A 132 11.39 -9.24 9.85
CA LEU A 132 12.34 -9.39 10.93
C LEU A 132 11.81 -8.80 12.25
N ALA A 133 11.14 -7.64 12.18
CA ALA A 133 10.57 -6.98 13.34
C ALA A 133 9.35 -7.75 13.90
N LEU A 134 8.50 -8.31 13.05
CA LEU A 134 7.38 -9.18 13.44
C LEU A 134 7.87 -10.48 14.10
N ARG A 135 8.92 -11.11 13.55
CA ARG A 135 9.54 -12.33 14.10
C ARG A 135 10.13 -12.13 15.50
N LYS A 136 10.55 -10.89 15.84
CA LYS A 136 10.94 -10.57 17.23
C LYS A 136 9.78 -10.65 18.23
N ARG A 137 8.51 -10.61 17.77
CA ARG A 137 7.35 -10.85 18.63
C ARG A 137 7.06 -12.33 18.82
N LYS A 138 7.06 -13.08 17.74
CA LYS A 138 6.90 -14.54 17.74
C LYS A 138 7.49 -15.09 16.44
N GLU A 139 8.25 -16.17 16.53
CA GLU A 139 8.91 -16.78 15.39
C GLU A 139 7.87 -17.41 14.44
N PHE A 140 8.04 -17.21 13.13
CA PHE A 140 7.25 -17.82 12.08
C PHE A 140 8.07 -17.89 10.78
N LYS A 141 7.64 -18.75 9.84
CA LYS A 141 8.23 -18.87 8.51
C LYS A 141 7.38 -18.05 7.52
N PRO A 142 7.89 -16.91 6.97
CA PRO A 142 7.12 -16.12 6.03
C PRO A 142 6.62 -16.95 4.84
N GLY A 143 5.33 -16.78 4.49
CA GLY A 143 4.68 -17.41 3.35
C GLY A 143 4.93 -16.66 2.03
N HIS A 144 3.88 -16.46 1.25
CA HIS A 144 3.97 -15.85 -0.09
C HIS A 144 3.99 -14.32 -0.03
N PHE A 145 5.13 -13.72 0.29
CA PHE A 145 5.33 -12.27 0.30
C PHE A 145 5.95 -11.76 -1.00
N ILE A 146 5.36 -10.71 -1.56
CA ILE A 146 5.86 -10.01 -2.76
C ILE A 146 6.24 -8.58 -2.36
N ASP A 147 7.50 -8.21 -2.60
CA ASP A 147 8.00 -6.85 -2.36
C ASP A 147 7.93 -6.03 -3.64
N LEU A 148 7.18 -4.94 -3.61
CA LEU A 148 7.03 -4.01 -4.74
C LEU A 148 8.37 -3.46 -5.22
N GLN A 149 9.34 -3.24 -4.34
CA GLN A 149 10.66 -2.75 -4.73
C GLN A 149 11.38 -3.68 -5.70
N LYS A 150 11.07 -4.99 -5.69
CA LYS A 150 11.68 -5.98 -6.58
C LYS A 150 11.05 -6.01 -7.98
N ILE A 151 9.85 -5.46 -8.15
CA ILE A 151 9.12 -5.55 -9.41
C ILE A 151 9.01 -4.22 -10.17
N VAL A 152 9.10 -3.09 -9.48
CA VAL A 152 8.93 -1.75 -10.09
C VAL A 152 9.98 -1.44 -11.16
N GLY A 153 11.18 -1.98 -11.02
CA GLY A 153 12.26 -1.85 -12.01
C GLY A 153 11.93 -2.46 -13.37
N ALA A 154 11.01 -3.44 -13.45
CA ALA A 154 10.60 -4.07 -14.70
C ALA A 154 9.90 -3.08 -15.67
N ILE A 155 9.35 -1.98 -15.16
CA ILE A 155 8.74 -0.89 -15.96
C ILE A 155 9.58 0.40 -15.92
N GLY A 156 10.84 0.31 -15.48
CA GLY A 156 11.81 1.42 -15.50
C GLY A 156 11.78 2.34 -14.29
N ILE A 157 10.96 2.09 -13.27
CA ILE A 157 10.86 2.93 -12.07
C ILE A 157 12.07 2.69 -11.15
N GLU A 158 12.74 3.76 -10.75
CA GLU A 158 13.88 3.77 -9.82
C GLU A 158 13.49 4.23 -8.40
N ASP A 159 12.35 4.91 -8.25
CA ASP A 159 11.84 5.31 -6.94
C ASP A 159 11.41 4.08 -6.13
N LEU A 160 11.77 4.08 -4.82
CA LEU A 160 11.53 2.95 -3.91
C LEU A 160 10.62 3.30 -2.73
N SER A 161 10.01 4.46 -2.69
CA SER A 161 9.06 4.82 -1.62
C SER A 161 7.61 4.73 -2.11
N LEU A 162 6.71 4.18 -1.27
CA LEU A 162 5.30 3.98 -1.58
C LEU A 162 4.63 5.24 -2.13
N GLN A 163 4.88 6.40 -1.48
CA GLN A 163 4.35 7.69 -1.91
C GLN A 163 4.74 8.05 -3.34
N LYS A 164 6.02 7.84 -3.70
CA LYS A 164 6.52 8.19 -5.03
C LYS A 164 6.05 7.20 -6.09
N LEU A 165 6.03 5.90 -5.74
CA LEU A 165 5.49 4.87 -6.62
C LEU A 165 4.03 5.14 -6.94
N TYR A 166 3.21 5.42 -5.91
CA TYR A 166 1.79 5.69 -6.09
C TYR A 166 1.55 6.95 -6.91
N ALA A 167 2.32 8.01 -6.65
CA ALA A 167 2.26 9.25 -7.42
C ALA A 167 2.64 9.06 -8.89
N ASN A 168 3.66 8.27 -9.17
CA ASN A 168 4.11 7.97 -10.54
C ASN A 168 3.03 7.18 -11.31
N VAL A 169 2.46 6.15 -10.66
CA VAL A 169 1.53 5.24 -11.32
C VAL A 169 0.12 5.82 -11.42
N PHE A 170 -0.35 6.54 -10.40
CA PHE A 170 -1.76 6.98 -10.32
C PHE A 170 -1.96 8.50 -10.37
N GLY A 171 -0.90 9.30 -10.26
CA GLY A 171 -1.02 10.77 -10.21
C GLY A 171 -1.68 11.28 -8.93
N GLU A 172 -1.62 10.52 -7.84
CA GLU A 172 -2.18 10.86 -6.54
C GLU A 172 -1.10 10.73 -5.46
N LYS A 173 -1.24 11.47 -4.35
CA LYS A 173 -0.25 11.44 -3.27
C LYS A 173 -0.74 10.76 -2.00
N ILE A 174 0.08 9.86 -1.46
CA ILE A 174 -0.07 9.32 -0.11
C ILE A 174 0.57 10.31 0.88
N SER A 175 -0.16 10.67 1.94
CA SER A 175 0.34 11.58 2.97
C SER A 175 1.30 10.85 3.91
N LYS A 176 2.44 11.45 4.26
CA LYS A 176 3.39 10.90 5.26
C LYS A 176 3.20 11.49 6.67
N ARG A 177 2.14 12.25 6.92
CA ARG A 177 1.97 13.03 8.16
C ARG A 177 1.87 12.16 9.42
N GLN A 178 1.38 10.92 9.30
CA GLN A 178 1.19 10.01 10.44
C GLN A 178 2.38 9.05 10.68
N ARG A 179 3.33 8.97 9.76
CA ARG A 179 4.47 8.04 9.84
C ARG A 179 5.23 8.07 11.17
N LEU A 180 5.39 9.25 11.77
CA LEU A 180 6.11 9.43 13.03
C LEU A 180 5.17 9.65 14.22
N SER A 181 3.90 9.25 14.10
CA SER A 181 2.96 9.34 15.22
C SER A 181 3.18 8.21 16.23
N ASN A 182 2.61 8.38 17.43
CA ASN A 182 2.69 7.33 18.44
C ASN A 182 1.67 6.22 18.15
N TRP A 183 2.14 5.10 17.62
CA TRP A 183 1.32 3.93 17.28
C TRP A 183 0.95 3.06 18.48
N ASP A 184 1.52 3.33 19.68
CA ASP A 184 1.19 2.64 20.94
C ASP A 184 0.03 3.30 21.71
N HIS A 185 -0.54 4.42 21.21
CA HIS A 185 -1.71 5.03 21.84
C HIS A 185 -2.84 4.02 22.05
N GLU A 186 -3.56 4.14 23.16
CA GLU A 186 -4.70 3.27 23.47
C GLU A 186 -5.75 3.31 22.35
N VAL A 187 -6.05 4.48 21.83
CA VAL A 187 -6.99 4.68 20.72
C VAL A 187 -6.28 5.35 19.55
N LEU A 188 -6.33 4.73 18.37
CA LEU A 188 -5.87 5.35 17.13
C LEU A 188 -6.90 6.39 16.65
N ASN A 189 -6.46 7.60 16.34
CA ASN A 189 -7.33 8.60 15.73
C ASN A 189 -7.62 8.25 14.25
N ASP A 190 -8.63 8.92 13.67
CA ASP A 190 -9.08 8.61 12.30
C ASP A 190 -8.00 8.87 11.25
N LYS A 191 -7.12 9.85 11.45
CA LYS A 191 -6.01 10.12 10.53
C LYS A 191 -4.98 9.00 10.54
N GLN A 192 -4.69 8.41 11.72
CA GLN A 192 -3.81 7.24 11.83
C GLN A 192 -4.45 6.02 11.16
N LYS A 193 -5.73 5.75 11.44
CA LYS A 193 -6.45 4.62 10.84
C LYS A 193 -6.47 4.72 9.30
N THR A 194 -6.82 5.90 8.78
CA THR A 194 -6.84 6.13 7.33
C THR A 194 -5.47 6.00 6.70
N TYR A 195 -4.43 6.57 7.33
CA TYR A 195 -3.06 6.46 6.86
C TYR A 195 -2.61 5.00 6.78
N ALA A 196 -2.76 4.24 7.85
CA ALA A 196 -2.39 2.83 7.91
C ALA A 196 -3.15 1.96 6.90
N ALA A 197 -4.45 2.24 6.69
CA ALA A 197 -5.25 1.53 5.70
C ALA A 197 -4.79 1.83 4.26
N ILE A 198 -4.45 3.08 3.96
CA ILE A 198 -3.95 3.48 2.64
C ILE A 198 -2.62 2.79 2.34
N ASP A 199 -1.68 2.74 3.28
CA ASP A 199 -0.35 2.18 3.04
C ASP A 199 -0.43 0.68 2.68
N ALA A 200 -1.25 -0.11 3.38
CA ALA A 200 -1.47 -1.50 3.02
C ALA A 200 -2.26 -1.67 1.71
N TRP A 201 -3.38 -0.97 1.55
CA TRP A 201 -4.24 -1.08 0.37
C TRP A 201 -3.54 -0.61 -0.91
N ALA A 202 -2.76 0.45 -0.85
CA ALA A 202 -2.02 0.97 -2.01
C ALA A 202 -1.03 -0.05 -2.59
N CYS A 203 -0.54 -0.98 -1.77
CA CYS A 203 0.32 -2.06 -2.24
C CYS A 203 -0.40 -2.98 -3.22
N ILE A 204 -1.67 -3.32 -2.98
CA ILE A 204 -2.50 -4.09 -3.92
C ILE A 204 -2.66 -3.33 -5.25
N GLN A 205 -3.08 -2.06 -5.15
CA GLN A 205 -3.33 -1.23 -6.32
C GLN A 205 -2.08 -1.11 -7.21
N LEU A 206 -0.93 -0.86 -6.59
CA LEU A 206 0.35 -0.79 -7.30
C LEU A 206 0.71 -2.12 -7.97
N TYR A 207 0.58 -3.23 -7.25
CA TYR A 207 0.89 -4.55 -7.79
C TYR A 207 0.04 -4.89 -9.01
N GLU A 208 -1.28 -4.73 -8.90
CA GLU A 208 -2.23 -5.03 -9.97
C GLU A 208 -1.96 -4.16 -11.20
N GLU A 209 -1.74 -2.86 -11.01
CA GLU A 209 -1.49 -1.95 -12.13
C GLU A 209 -0.10 -2.20 -12.77
N ILE A 210 0.94 -2.43 -11.98
CA ILE A 210 2.27 -2.77 -12.51
C ILE A 210 2.22 -4.08 -13.29
N ALA A 211 1.56 -5.12 -12.76
CA ALA A 211 1.37 -6.38 -13.45
C ALA A 211 0.60 -6.21 -14.77
N ARG A 212 -0.45 -5.37 -14.78
CA ARG A 212 -1.18 -5.01 -16.00
C ARG A 212 -0.28 -4.32 -17.02
N LEU A 213 0.49 -3.31 -16.59
CA LEU A 213 1.41 -2.58 -17.47
C LEU A 213 2.48 -3.48 -18.08
N ILE A 214 3.07 -4.39 -17.30
CA ILE A 214 4.04 -5.37 -17.78
C ILE A 214 3.39 -6.28 -18.85
N THR A 215 2.20 -6.79 -18.57
CA THR A 215 1.52 -7.76 -19.44
C THR A 215 1.03 -7.13 -20.74
N THR A 216 0.48 -5.90 -20.67
CA THR A 216 -0.14 -5.23 -21.83
C THR A 216 0.83 -4.34 -22.61
N ASN A 217 1.96 -3.96 -22.02
CA ASN A 217 2.87 -2.93 -22.53
C ASN A 217 2.15 -1.60 -22.89
N ASP A 218 1.08 -1.29 -22.14
CA ASP A 218 0.21 -0.14 -22.37
C ASP A 218 0.68 1.08 -21.55
N TYR A 219 1.95 1.43 -21.72
CA TYR A 219 2.55 2.64 -21.12
C TYR A 219 3.62 3.22 -22.02
N HIS A 220 3.94 4.48 -21.78
CA HIS A 220 5.09 5.19 -22.34
C HIS A 220 6.05 5.52 -21.20
N PHE A 221 7.30 5.12 -21.36
CA PHE A 221 8.33 5.39 -20.37
C PHE A 221 9.06 6.69 -20.72
N GLU A 222 9.19 7.59 -19.73
CA GLU A 222 9.94 8.84 -19.85
C GLU A 222 11.04 8.93 -18.79
N MET A 223 12.24 9.24 -19.21
CA MET A 223 13.39 9.44 -18.32
C MET A 223 13.49 10.90 -17.91
N ILE A 224 13.36 11.18 -16.63
CA ILE A 224 13.66 12.49 -16.06
C ILE A 224 15.16 12.52 -15.77
N VAL A 225 15.89 13.34 -16.51
CA VAL A 225 17.32 13.64 -16.26
C VAL A 225 17.36 14.78 -15.25
N GLU A 226 17.95 14.54 -14.08
CA GLU A 226 18.23 15.63 -13.14
C GLU A 226 19.16 16.61 -13.84
N SER A 227 18.70 17.84 -14.10
CA SER A 227 19.56 18.92 -14.55
C SER A 227 20.60 19.13 -13.45
N GLY A 228 21.82 18.67 -13.73
CA GLY A 228 22.94 18.78 -12.80
C GLY A 228 23.07 20.22 -12.30
N SER A 229 23.21 20.35 -11.00
CA SER A 229 23.71 21.58 -10.39
C SER A 229 25.12 21.81 -10.97
N ILE A 230 25.22 22.78 -11.87
CA ILE A 230 26.51 23.36 -12.30
C ILE A 230 27.02 24.25 -11.16
#